data_d250b426ee8ba7f1d0b66fa505e522f5
#
_entry.id   d250b426ee8ba7f1d0b66fa505e522f5
#
_cell.length_a   1.000
_cell.length_b   1.000
_cell.length_c   1.000
_cell.angle_alpha   90.00
_cell.angle_beta   90.00
_cell.angle_gamma   90.00
#
_symmetry.space_group_name_H-M   'P 1'
#
loop_
_entity.id
_entity.type
_entity.pdbx_description
1 polymer ?
#
loop_
_entity_poly.entity_id
_entity_poly.type
_entity_poly.pdbx_seq_one_letter_code
_entity_poly.pdbx_strand_id
1 'polypeptide(L)'
;MEEPLDREETLERVVDELGRRGYTEHFKAIDGGLQALGTGEHFDPKELTIRGYYRFEGTSDPDDMAIAYAIETRSGVRGILVDAFGVYADPTTGTVLRNVPILGKTAA
;
A
#
# COMPACT_ATOMS: atom_id res chain seq x y z
N MET A 1 -3.84 -24.53 12.57
CA MET A 1 -3.54 -24.04 12.47
C MET A 1 -3.15 -23.07 12.16
N GLU A 2 -3.24 -22.62 11.83
CA GLU A 2 -2.95 -21.83 11.38
C GLU A 2 -2.35 -20.87 11.67
N GLU A 3 -1.99 -20.31 12.28
CA GLU A 3 -1.35 -19.37 12.63
C GLU A 3 -0.08 -19.17 12.06
N PRO A 4 0.69 -19.94 11.94
CA PRO A 4 1.89 -19.80 11.19
C PRO A 4 1.71 -19.13 9.87
N LEU A 5 0.50 -19.05 9.44
CA LEU A 5 0.23 -18.40 8.19
C LEU A 5 0.68 -16.99 8.19
N ASP A 6 0.56 -16.31 9.32
CA ASP A 6 0.92 -14.92 9.36
C ASP A 6 2.37 -14.71 9.08
N ARG A 7 3.21 -15.59 9.56
CA ARG A 7 4.62 -15.43 9.36
C ARG A 7 5.04 -15.75 7.96
N GLU A 8 4.20 -16.50 7.25
CA GLU A 8 4.52 -16.88 5.90
C GLU A 8 3.79 -16.06 4.88
N GLU A 9 3.09 -15.06 5.33
CA GLU A 9 2.40 -14.19 4.42
C GLU A 9 3.42 -13.48 3.57
N THR A 10 3.21 -13.45 2.27
CA THR A 10 4.10 -12.76 1.36
C THR A 10 3.39 -11.55 0.80
N LEU A 11 4.18 -10.63 0.26
CA LEU A 11 3.61 -9.47 -0.38
C LEU A 11 2.66 -9.89 -1.49
N GLU A 12 3.02 -10.90 -2.26
CA GLU A 12 2.18 -11.34 -3.35
C GLU A 12 0.85 -11.87 -2.89
N ARG A 13 0.85 -12.57 -1.78
CA ARG A 13 -0.41 -13.10 -1.25
C ARG A 13 -1.31 -12.01 -0.74
N VAL A 14 -0.73 -11.01 -0.08
CA VAL A 14 -1.52 -9.90 0.41
C VAL A 14 -2.07 -9.08 -0.74
N VAL A 15 -1.27 -8.83 -1.77
CA VAL A 15 -1.74 -8.11 -2.94
C VAL A 15 -2.88 -8.87 -3.60
N ASP A 16 -2.76 -10.18 -3.71
CA ASP A 16 -3.82 -11.00 -4.30
C ASP A 16 -5.09 -10.93 -3.46
N GLU A 17 -4.95 -11.02 -2.15
CA GLU A 17 -6.10 -10.95 -1.26
C GLU A 17 -6.78 -9.59 -1.34
N LEU A 18 -6.01 -8.53 -1.38
CA LEU A 18 -6.58 -7.19 -1.50
C LEU A 18 -7.29 -7.03 -2.83
N GLY A 19 -6.75 -7.64 -3.89
CA GLY A 19 -7.43 -7.62 -5.17
C GLY A 19 -8.80 -8.25 -5.11
N ARG A 20 -8.92 -9.34 -4.36
CA ARG A 20 -10.21 -9.99 -4.19
C ARG A 20 -11.20 -9.12 -3.42
N ARG A 21 -10.69 -8.21 -2.63
CA ARG A 21 -11.53 -7.30 -1.86
C ARG A 21 -11.85 -6.03 -2.63
N GLY A 22 -11.45 -5.95 -3.89
CA GLY A 22 -11.77 -4.81 -4.73
C GLY A 22 -10.64 -3.82 -4.92
N TYR A 23 -9.46 -4.07 -4.34
CA TYR A 23 -8.31 -3.19 -4.50
C TYR A 23 -7.54 -3.64 -5.73
N THR A 24 -8.11 -3.36 -6.89
CA THR A 24 -7.60 -3.89 -8.15
C THR A 24 -6.70 -2.91 -8.88
N GLU A 25 -6.71 -1.64 -8.50
CA GLU A 25 -5.84 -0.67 -9.14
C GLU A 25 -4.49 -0.67 -8.44
N HIS A 26 -3.48 -0.20 -9.14
CA HIS A 26 -2.15 -0.04 -8.57
C HIS A 26 -1.75 1.41 -8.67
N PHE A 27 -1.22 1.94 -7.58
CA PHE A 27 -0.83 3.33 -7.52
C PHE A 27 0.68 3.45 -7.41
N LYS A 28 1.18 4.60 -7.83
CA LYS A 28 2.54 4.98 -7.54
C LYS A 28 2.54 6.42 -7.05
N ALA A 29 3.49 6.76 -6.22
CA ALA A 29 3.60 8.11 -5.72
C ALA A 29 4.26 8.98 -6.77
N ILE A 30 3.67 10.15 -6.97
CA ILE A 30 4.22 11.16 -7.85
C ILE A 30 4.24 12.46 -7.08
N ASP A 31 4.84 13.47 -7.67
CA ASP A 31 4.89 14.76 -7.04
C ASP A 31 3.46 15.27 -6.87
N GLY A 32 3.06 15.44 -5.62
CA GLY A 32 1.76 16.01 -5.32
C GLY A 32 0.64 15.01 -5.16
N GLY A 33 0.88 13.71 -5.26
CA GLY A 33 -0.21 12.75 -5.07
C GLY A 33 0.12 11.37 -5.53
N LEU A 34 -0.90 10.63 -5.92
CA LEU A 34 -0.74 9.30 -6.46
C LEU A 34 -1.26 9.24 -7.88
N GLN A 35 -0.70 8.33 -8.64
CA GLN A 35 -1.15 8.08 -10.00
C GLN A 35 -1.59 6.63 -10.10
N ALA A 36 -2.77 6.41 -10.66
CA ALA A 36 -3.26 5.06 -10.94
C ALA A 36 -2.60 4.56 -12.20
N LEU A 37 -1.95 3.41 -12.12
CA LEU A 37 -1.16 2.91 -13.24
C LEU A 37 -2.03 2.43 -14.39
N GLY A 38 -3.22 1.94 -14.09
CA GLY A 38 -4.11 1.43 -15.13
C GLY A 38 -4.74 2.50 -15.98
N THR A 39 -5.02 3.66 -15.39
CA THR A 39 -5.73 4.72 -16.09
C THR A 39 -4.90 5.97 -16.30
N GLY A 40 -3.81 6.12 -15.53
CA GLY A 40 -3.02 7.33 -15.56
C GLY A 40 -3.62 8.48 -14.76
N GLU A 41 -4.70 8.23 -14.07
CA GLU A 41 -5.39 9.28 -13.35
C GLU A 41 -4.61 9.69 -12.12
N HIS A 42 -4.61 10.99 -11.84
CA HIS A 42 -3.92 11.55 -10.67
C HIS A 42 -4.90 11.80 -9.55
N PHE A 43 -4.47 11.58 -8.33
CA PHE A 43 -5.28 11.81 -7.15
C PHE A 43 -4.51 12.65 -6.16
N ASP A 44 -5.13 13.71 -5.70
CA ASP A 44 -4.56 14.58 -4.68
C ASP A 44 -4.65 13.84 -3.33
N PRO A 45 -3.71 14.07 -2.42
CA PRO A 45 -3.78 13.40 -1.11
C PRO A 45 -5.10 13.62 -0.39
N LYS A 46 -5.78 14.74 -0.64
CA LYS A 46 -7.06 15.00 -0.01
C LYS A 46 -8.14 14.05 -0.46
N GLU A 47 -7.95 13.39 -1.59
CA GLU A 47 -8.93 12.46 -2.13
C GLU A 47 -8.67 11.03 -1.70
N LEU A 48 -7.63 10.81 -0.91
CA LEU A 48 -7.15 9.47 -0.61
C LEU A 48 -7.40 9.12 0.84
N THR A 49 -7.61 7.83 1.08
CA THR A 49 -7.73 7.30 2.42
C THR A 49 -6.97 5.98 2.45
N ILE A 50 -6.15 5.80 3.46
CA ILE A 50 -5.49 4.52 3.67
C ILE A 50 -6.42 3.67 4.49
N ARG A 51 -6.86 2.53 3.92
CA ARG A 51 -7.79 1.64 4.58
C ARG A 51 -7.08 0.58 5.40
N GLY A 52 -5.79 0.39 5.15
CA GLY A 52 -4.98 -0.54 5.91
C GLY A 52 -3.60 -0.59 5.33
N TYR A 53 -2.67 -1.15 6.10
CA TYR A 53 -1.32 -1.35 5.57
C TYR A 53 -0.73 -2.62 6.17
N TYR A 54 0.23 -3.19 5.43
CA TYR A 54 0.81 -4.48 5.76
C TYR A 54 2.32 -4.38 5.55
N ARG A 55 3.08 -4.73 6.57
CA ARG A 55 4.53 -4.67 6.49
C ARG A 55 5.11 -6.06 6.31
N PHE A 56 6.12 -6.15 5.48
CA PHE A 56 6.80 -7.40 5.19
C PHE A 56 8.27 -7.17 5.45
N GLU A 57 8.84 -7.96 6.34
CA GLU A 57 10.24 -7.81 6.71
C GLU A 57 10.93 -9.10 6.40
N GLY A 58 11.92 -9.03 5.52
CA GLY A 58 12.70 -10.19 5.20
C GLY A 58 13.48 -10.65 6.41
N THR A 59 13.69 -11.94 6.49
CA THR A 59 14.34 -12.49 7.66
C THR A 59 15.85 -12.30 7.62
N SER A 60 16.43 -12.15 6.46
CA SER A 60 17.86 -12.10 6.34
C SER A 60 18.38 -10.94 5.53
N ASP A 61 17.51 -10.23 4.83
CA ASP A 61 17.95 -9.18 3.94
C ASP A 61 17.07 -7.96 4.10
N PRO A 62 17.64 -6.84 4.55
CA PRO A 62 16.87 -5.61 4.68
C PRO A 62 16.23 -5.15 3.38
N ASP A 63 16.78 -5.56 2.24
CA ASP A 63 16.22 -5.20 0.95
C ASP A 63 14.86 -5.81 0.73
N ASP A 64 14.52 -6.84 1.50
CA ASP A 64 13.22 -7.49 1.35
C ASP A 64 12.12 -6.80 2.13
N MET A 65 12.44 -5.74 2.83
CA MET A 65 11.43 -5.03 3.60
C MET A 65 10.54 -4.22 2.68
N ALA A 66 9.25 -4.40 2.84
CA ALA A 66 8.28 -3.72 2.01
C ALA A 66 7.04 -3.40 2.81
N ILE A 67 6.26 -2.47 2.30
CA ILE A 67 4.98 -2.11 2.91
C ILE A 67 3.96 -1.94 1.80
N ALA A 68 2.79 -2.49 2.00
CA ALA A 68 1.69 -2.36 1.05
C ALA A 68 0.57 -1.59 1.71
N TYR A 69 0.06 -0.60 1.00
CA TYR A 69 -1.05 0.22 1.48
C TYR A 69 -2.29 -0.08 0.66
N ALA A 70 -3.40 -0.31 1.34
CA ALA A 70 -4.70 -0.43 0.68
C ALA A 70 -5.31 0.97 0.70
N ILE A 71 -5.52 1.52 -0.47
CA ILE A 71 -5.92 2.92 -0.60
C ILE A 71 -7.22 3.02 -1.37
N GLU A 72 -8.08 3.90 -0.89
CA GLU A 72 -9.35 4.16 -1.56
C GLU A 72 -9.42 5.65 -1.86
N THR A 73 -9.89 6.00 -3.06
CA THR A 73 -10.08 7.39 -3.42
C THR A 73 -11.51 7.81 -3.12
N ARG A 74 -11.71 9.11 -3.07
CA ARG A 74 -13.04 9.65 -2.84
C ARG A 74 -14.03 9.20 -3.90
N SER A 75 -13.56 9.00 -5.11
CA SER A 75 -14.43 8.57 -6.21
C SER A 75 -14.71 7.07 -6.19
N GLY A 76 -14.13 6.33 -5.25
CA GLY A 76 -14.40 4.92 -5.12
C GLY A 76 -13.40 3.98 -5.76
N VAL A 77 -12.33 4.52 -6.33
CA VAL A 77 -11.28 3.67 -6.88
C VAL A 77 -10.48 3.08 -5.71
N ARG A 78 -10.24 1.79 -5.75
CA ARG A 78 -9.48 1.10 -4.71
C ARG A 78 -8.26 0.48 -5.33
N GLY A 79 -7.14 0.62 -4.66
CA GLY A 79 -5.92 0.08 -5.19
C GLY A 79 -4.86 -0.09 -4.13
N ILE A 80 -3.69 -0.49 -4.59
CA ILE A 80 -2.58 -0.87 -3.73
C ILE A 80 -1.39 -0.01 -4.10
N LEU A 81 -0.70 0.48 -3.08
CA LEU A 81 0.57 1.16 -3.25
C LEU A 81 1.60 0.36 -2.47
N VAL A 82 2.66 -0.05 -3.14
CA VAL A 82 3.73 -0.80 -2.51
C VAL A 82 4.98 0.04 -2.50
N ASP A 83 5.68 0.05 -1.39
CA ASP A 83 6.91 0.81 -1.24
C ASP A 83 7.91 -0.03 -0.50
N ALA A 84 9.17 0.29 -0.67
CA ALA A 84 10.21 -0.29 0.15
C ALA A 84 10.10 0.30 1.55
N PHE A 85 10.64 -0.41 2.51
CA PHE A 85 10.50 -0.02 3.90
C PHE A 85 11.91 0.22 4.45
N GLY A 86 12.03 1.19 5.35
CA GLY A 86 13.33 1.49 5.93
C GLY A 86 14.15 2.37 5.02
N VAL A 87 15.43 2.05 4.90
CA VAL A 87 16.37 2.93 4.18
C VAL A 87 16.08 3.01 2.69
N TYR A 88 15.31 2.07 2.17
CA TYR A 88 15.00 2.05 0.75
C TYR A 88 13.63 2.66 0.44
N ALA A 89 12.98 3.22 1.43
CA ALA A 89 11.68 3.83 1.21
C ALA A 89 11.79 5.01 0.24
N ASP A 90 10.77 5.15 -0.59
CA ASP A 90 10.73 6.25 -1.54
C ASP A 90 10.31 7.53 -0.81
N PRO A 91 11.14 8.57 -0.82
CA PRO A 91 10.77 9.80 -0.13
C PRO A 91 9.48 10.42 -0.68
N THR A 92 9.22 10.25 -1.96
CA THR A 92 7.99 10.78 -2.55
C THR A 92 6.77 10.12 -1.95
N THR A 93 6.82 8.79 -1.77
CA THR A 93 5.73 8.07 -1.15
C THR A 93 5.49 8.59 0.26
N GLY A 94 6.55 8.75 1.04
CA GLY A 94 6.40 9.24 2.41
C GLY A 94 5.80 10.62 2.47
N THR A 95 6.21 11.50 1.55
CA THR A 95 5.69 12.85 1.53
C THR A 95 4.19 12.87 1.21
N VAL A 96 3.78 12.08 0.23
CA VAL A 96 2.37 12.04 -0.15
C VAL A 96 1.53 11.45 0.97
N LEU A 97 1.96 10.32 1.53
CA LEU A 97 1.14 9.62 2.50
C LEU A 97 1.07 10.32 3.84
N ARG A 98 2.01 11.22 4.11
CA ARG A 98 1.98 11.98 5.36
C ARG A 98 0.69 12.76 5.50
N ASN A 99 0.09 13.16 4.38
CA ASN A 99 -1.13 13.94 4.37
C ASN A 99 -2.38 13.12 4.11
N VAL A 100 -2.26 11.81 4.08
CA VAL A 100 -3.39 10.93 3.80
C VAL A 100 -3.85 10.31 5.11
N PRO A 101 -5.13 10.45 5.45
CA PRO A 101 -5.62 9.87 6.70
C PRO A 101 -5.67 8.36 6.63
N ILE A 102 -5.51 7.74 7.77
CA ILE A 102 -5.65 6.30 7.91
C ILE A 102 -6.98 6.06 8.61
N LEU A 103 -7.91 5.46 7.88
CA LEU A 103 -9.17 5.05 8.44
C LEU A 103 -9.20 3.56 8.46
N GLY A 104 -9.96 3.01 9.33
CA GLY A 104 -9.97 1.58 9.42
C GLY A 104 -8.76 1.09 10.19
N LYS A 105 -8.73 -0.17 10.46
CA LYS A 105 -7.69 -0.74 11.28
C LYS A 105 -6.56 -1.24 10.45
N THR A 106 -5.38 -1.20 11.03
CA THR A 106 -4.25 -1.81 10.38
C THR A 106 -4.39 -3.32 10.49
N ALA A 107 -3.61 -3.99 9.69
CA ALA A 107 -3.66 -5.43 9.66
C ALA A 107 -2.90 -6.06 10.79
N ALA A 108 -2.17 -5.32 11.51
CA ALA A 108 -1.35 -5.89 12.58
C ALA A 108 -2.18 -6.56 13.64
#